data_6e1b37ad800e1fa3b281761e13d2d496
#
_entry.id   6e1b37ad800e1fa3b281761e13d2d496
#
_cell.length_a   1.000
_cell.length_b   1.000
_cell.length_c   1.000
_cell.angle_alpha   90.00
_cell.angle_beta   90.00
_cell.angle_gamma   90.00
#
_symmetry.space_group_name_H-M   'P 1'
#
loop_
_entity.id
_entity.type
_entity.pdbx_description
1 polymer ?
#
loop_
_entity_poly.entity_id
_entity_poly.type
_entity_poly.pdbx_seq_one_letter_code
_entity_poly.pdbx_strand_id
1 'polypeptide(L)'
;GKKMLAKLFAMALLCEEHGPEPCNKCHSCVQAESNNHPDIIWVTHEKPGSIGVDDVRTQINNTVAIKPYQGPYKVYIIPEADIMTVQAQNALLKTIEEPPQYAVFILLTENADVLLPTINSRCVMLKLRYIKDALIKKYLMERMEVPDYKAEVCAAFAQGNLGKAIKLAGSEHFNELKDEVLNLMRHINEMDISELVEAVKR
;
A
#
# COMPACT_ATOMS: atom_id res chain seq x y z
N GLY A 1 2.35 -2.24 -2.33
CA GLY A 1 1.42 -3.30 -2.80
C GLY A 1 0.17 -3.44 -1.95
N LYS A 2 0.25 -3.38 -0.60
CA LYS A 2 -0.90 -3.63 0.30
C LYS A 2 -2.12 -2.73 -0.01
N LYS A 3 -1.92 -1.40 -0.07
CA LYS A 3 -3.01 -0.43 -0.38
C LYS A 3 -3.65 -0.70 -1.75
N MET A 4 -2.85 -1.03 -2.76
CA MET A 4 -3.35 -1.37 -4.11
C MET A 4 -4.20 -2.64 -4.10
N LEU A 5 -3.74 -3.71 -3.44
CA LEU A 5 -4.49 -4.95 -3.37
C LEU A 5 -5.80 -4.80 -2.59
N ALA A 6 -5.79 -4.04 -1.48
CA ALA A 6 -7.01 -3.73 -0.73
C ALA A 6 -8.03 -2.97 -1.59
N LYS A 7 -7.55 -1.99 -2.37
CA LYS A 7 -8.40 -1.24 -3.31
C LYS A 7 -9.00 -2.15 -4.38
N LEU A 8 -8.18 -2.97 -5.04
CA LEU A 8 -8.65 -3.91 -6.06
C LEU A 8 -9.65 -4.92 -5.50
N PHE A 9 -9.42 -5.41 -4.28
CA PHE A 9 -10.35 -6.32 -3.62
C PHE A 9 -11.68 -5.63 -3.31
N ALA A 10 -11.66 -4.42 -2.78
CA ALA A 10 -12.86 -3.62 -2.55
C ALA A 10 -13.61 -3.34 -3.86
N MET A 11 -12.89 -3.00 -4.94
CA MET A 11 -13.47 -2.82 -6.28
C MET A 11 -14.13 -4.10 -6.80
N ALA A 12 -13.51 -5.26 -6.62
CA ALA A 12 -14.07 -6.53 -7.05
C ALA A 12 -15.36 -6.87 -6.30
N LEU A 13 -15.40 -6.63 -4.97
CA LEU A 13 -16.60 -6.84 -4.15
C LEU A 13 -17.78 -5.96 -4.55
N LEU A 14 -17.51 -4.76 -5.05
CA LEU A 14 -18.51 -3.74 -5.40
C LEU A 14 -18.74 -3.64 -6.91
N CYS A 15 -18.06 -4.44 -7.72
CA CYS A 15 -18.20 -4.42 -9.17
C CYS A 15 -19.60 -4.90 -9.59
N GLU A 16 -20.28 -4.11 -10.42
CA GLU A 16 -21.63 -4.43 -10.91
C GLU A 16 -21.68 -5.67 -11.81
N GLU A 17 -20.56 -6.04 -12.41
CA GLU A 17 -20.46 -7.26 -13.24
C GLU A 17 -20.25 -8.54 -12.43
N HIS A 18 -20.04 -8.43 -11.10
CA HIS A 18 -19.88 -9.56 -10.18
C HIS A 18 -18.85 -10.62 -10.61
N GLY A 19 -17.82 -10.22 -11.35
CA GLY A 19 -16.71 -11.09 -11.76
C GLY A 19 -15.67 -11.28 -10.64
N PRO A 20 -14.72 -12.21 -10.84
CA PRO A 20 -13.61 -12.41 -9.88
C PRO A 20 -12.63 -11.23 -9.82
N GLU A 21 -12.65 -10.38 -10.84
CA GLU A 21 -11.81 -9.18 -10.96
C GLU A 21 -12.70 -7.96 -11.24
N PRO A 22 -12.26 -6.74 -10.84
CA PRO A 22 -12.99 -5.53 -11.16
C PRO A 22 -13.00 -5.28 -12.68
N CYS A 23 -14.15 -4.95 -13.24
CA CYS A 23 -14.25 -4.74 -14.70
C CYS A 23 -13.60 -3.41 -15.16
N ASN A 24 -13.32 -2.49 -14.24
CA ASN A 24 -12.75 -1.15 -14.47
C ASN A 24 -13.59 -0.24 -15.41
N LYS A 25 -14.83 -0.58 -15.68
CA LYS A 25 -15.70 0.14 -16.62
C LYS A 25 -17.03 0.57 -16.02
N CYS A 26 -17.59 -0.22 -15.08
CA CYS A 26 -18.85 0.12 -14.43
C CYS A 26 -18.71 1.35 -13.54
N HIS A 27 -19.84 1.97 -13.20
CA HIS A 27 -19.88 3.18 -12.41
C HIS A 27 -19.18 3.01 -11.04
N SER A 28 -19.43 1.90 -10.36
CA SER A 28 -18.78 1.57 -9.10
C SER A 28 -17.24 1.48 -9.23
N CYS A 29 -16.72 0.79 -10.26
CA CYS A 29 -15.28 0.69 -10.49
C CYS A 29 -14.64 2.06 -10.78
N VAL A 30 -15.28 2.89 -11.60
CA VAL A 30 -14.77 4.25 -11.93
C VAL A 30 -14.73 5.14 -10.68
N GLN A 31 -15.77 5.09 -9.85
CA GLN A 31 -15.78 5.84 -8.58
C GLN A 31 -14.71 5.33 -7.60
N ALA A 32 -14.54 4.02 -7.50
CA ALA A 32 -13.52 3.43 -6.65
C ALA A 32 -12.10 3.77 -7.14
N GLU A 33 -11.88 3.83 -8.46
CA GLU A 33 -10.58 4.23 -9.03
C GLU A 33 -10.23 5.67 -8.67
N SER A 34 -11.19 6.58 -8.67
CA SER A 34 -11.02 7.97 -8.25
C SER A 34 -11.05 8.19 -6.73
N ASN A 35 -11.15 7.12 -5.93
CA ASN A 35 -11.31 7.14 -4.46
C ASN A 35 -12.56 7.89 -3.96
N ASN A 36 -13.63 7.96 -4.77
CA ASN A 36 -14.87 8.66 -4.47
C ASN A 36 -16.06 7.70 -4.27
N HIS A 37 -15.82 6.40 -4.12
CA HIS A 37 -16.89 5.43 -3.90
C HIS A 37 -17.46 5.56 -2.48
N PRO A 38 -18.78 5.79 -2.29
CA PRO A 38 -19.38 6.05 -0.99
C PRO A 38 -19.31 4.87 -0.02
N ASP A 39 -19.24 3.65 -0.55
CA ASP A 39 -19.17 2.42 0.24
C ASP A 39 -17.75 1.88 0.45
N ILE A 40 -16.71 2.61 0.00
CA ILE A 40 -15.30 2.34 0.31
C ILE A 40 -14.77 3.44 1.21
N ILE A 41 -14.56 3.11 2.47
CA ILE A 41 -14.13 4.05 3.49
C ILE A 41 -12.68 3.80 3.81
N TRP A 42 -11.83 4.75 3.44
CA TRP A 42 -10.43 4.77 3.85
C TRP A 42 -10.34 5.48 5.20
N VAL A 43 -10.01 4.73 6.24
CA VAL A 43 -9.84 5.30 7.57
C VAL A 43 -8.60 6.18 7.58
N THR A 44 -8.78 7.45 7.95
CA THR A 44 -7.73 8.45 8.09
C THR A 44 -7.49 8.76 9.57
N HIS A 45 -6.41 9.41 9.88
CA HIS A 45 -6.09 9.86 11.23
C HIS A 45 -5.61 11.31 11.21
N GLU A 46 -5.99 12.07 12.23
CA GLU A 46 -5.60 13.48 12.37
C GLU A 46 -4.17 13.62 12.91
N LYS A 47 -3.77 12.72 13.84
CA LYS A 47 -2.45 12.76 14.48
C LYS A 47 -1.44 11.97 13.66
N PRO A 48 -0.31 12.58 13.27
CA PRO A 48 0.75 11.86 12.58
C PRO A 48 1.22 10.65 13.40
N GLY A 49 1.26 9.47 12.77
CA GLY A 49 1.80 8.25 13.38
C GLY A 49 0.92 7.57 14.45
N SER A 50 -0.36 7.94 14.58
CA SER A 50 -1.25 7.29 15.54
C SER A 50 -2.71 7.35 15.09
N ILE A 51 -3.38 6.19 15.07
CA ILE A 51 -4.83 6.10 14.92
C ILE A 51 -5.46 6.02 16.32
N GLY A 52 -6.21 7.05 16.66
CA GLY A 52 -6.87 7.20 17.97
C GLY A 52 -8.22 6.50 18.07
N VAL A 53 -8.76 6.46 19.28
CA VAL A 53 -10.08 5.89 19.53
C VAL A 53 -11.19 6.67 18.83
N ASP A 54 -11.04 7.99 18.70
CA ASP A 54 -12.03 8.85 18.08
C ASP A 54 -12.04 8.66 16.55
N ASP A 55 -10.89 8.42 15.92
CA ASP A 55 -10.80 8.07 14.50
C ASP A 55 -11.61 6.80 14.19
N VAL A 56 -11.48 5.77 15.04
CA VAL A 56 -12.24 4.51 14.89
C VAL A 56 -13.72 4.72 15.17
N ARG A 57 -14.08 5.46 16.21
CA ARG A 57 -15.49 5.71 16.56
C ARG A 57 -16.22 6.48 15.48
N THR A 58 -15.65 7.57 15.01
CA THR A 58 -16.31 8.46 14.05
C THR A 58 -16.40 7.83 12.67
N GLN A 59 -15.34 7.19 12.20
CA GLN A 59 -15.28 6.69 10.83
C GLN A 59 -15.81 5.25 10.68
N ILE A 60 -15.77 4.43 11.74
CA ILE A 60 -16.21 3.04 11.68
C ILE A 60 -17.46 2.83 12.53
N ASN A 61 -17.38 2.96 13.86
CA ASN A 61 -18.46 2.53 14.75
C ASN A 61 -19.77 3.29 14.53
N ASN A 62 -19.69 4.60 14.28
CA ASN A 62 -20.87 5.43 14.04
C ASN A 62 -21.47 5.23 12.64
N THR A 63 -20.70 4.67 11.70
CA THR A 63 -21.12 4.54 10.29
C THR A 63 -21.43 3.10 9.89
N VAL A 64 -20.99 2.12 10.66
CA VAL A 64 -21.13 0.69 10.31
C VAL A 64 -22.58 0.23 10.31
N ALA A 65 -23.44 0.79 11.16
CA ALA A 65 -24.87 0.47 11.19
C ALA A 65 -25.65 0.99 9.99
N ILE A 66 -25.08 1.95 9.26
CA ILE A 66 -25.70 2.51 8.05
C ILE A 66 -25.40 1.57 6.89
N LYS A 67 -26.45 1.08 6.23
CA LYS A 67 -26.34 0.19 5.07
C LYS A 67 -25.53 0.83 3.93
N PRO A 68 -24.95 0.02 3.04
CA PRO A 68 -24.29 0.53 1.83
C PRO A 68 -25.25 1.38 0.98
N TYR A 69 -24.69 2.36 0.28
CA TYR A 69 -25.48 3.26 -0.59
C TYR A 69 -25.72 2.67 -1.97
N GLN A 70 -24.74 2.03 -2.57
CA GLN A 70 -24.78 1.58 -3.97
C GLN A 70 -24.53 0.08 -4.12
N GLY A 71 -23.64 -0.49 -3.32
CA GLY A 71 -23.21 -1.87 -3.47
C GLY A 71 -23.81 -2.83 -2.45
N PRO A 72 -23.51 -4.13 -2.57
CA PRO A 72 -23.89 -5.13 -1.58
C PRO A 72 -23.08 -5.07 -0.31
N TYR A 73 -21.91 -4.44 -0.33
CA TYR A 73 -20.96 -4.38 0.77
C TYR A 73 -20.54 -2.94 1.08
N LYS A 74 -20.14 -2.73 2.33
CA LYS A 74 -19.49 -1.51 2.82
C LYS A 74 -18.10 -1.89 3.30
N VAL A 75 -17.08 -1.38 2.64
CA VAL A 75 -15.68 -1.80 2.85
C VAL A 75 -14.92 -0.73 3.60
N TYR A 76 -14.38 -1.10 4.76
CA TYR A 76 -13.52 -0.26 5.58
C TYR A 76 -12.08 -0.68 5.38
N ILE A 77 -11.25 0.20 4.85
CA ILE A 77 -9.82 -0.02 4.69
C ILE A 77 -9.09 0.81 5.73
N ILE A 78 -8.35 0.16 6.61
CA ILE A 78 -7.57 0.77 7.67
C ILE A 78 -6.09 0.67 7.30
N PRO A 79 -5.53 1.72 6.67
CA PRO A 79 -4.10 1.76 6.38
C PRO A 79 -3.31 1.85 7.70
N GLU A 80 -2.12 1.24 7.71
CA GLU A 80 -1.21 1.37 8.86
C GLU A 80 -1.87 0.98 10.19
N ALA A 81 -2.59 -0.16 10.20
CA ALA A 81 -3.33 -0.63 11.38
C ALA A 81 -2.41 -0.90 12.59
N ASP A 82 -1.12 -1.05 12.37
CA ASP A 82 -0.08 -1.19 13.39
C ASP A 82 0.13 0.09 14.22
N ILE A 83 -0.27 1.28 13.74
CA ILE A 83 -0.20 2.52 14.54
C ILE A 83 -1.47 2.79 15.35
N MET A 84 -2.46 1.88 15.33
CA MET A 84 -3.64 2.00 16.21
C MET A 84 -3.24 1.90 17.68
N THR A 85 -3.72 2.87 18.48
CA THR A 85 -3.59 2.77 19.94
C THR A 85 -4.36 1.55 20.47
N VAL A 86 -3.98 1.04 21.64
CA VAL A 86 -4.69 -0.08 22.29
C VAL A 86 -6.17 0.25 22.50
N GLN A 87 -6.48 1.51 22.81
CA GLN A 87 -7.86 1.97 22.99
C GLN A 87 -8.63 1.95 21.67
N ALA A 88 -7.99 2.34 20.55
CA ALA A 88 -8.58 2.29 19.21
C ALA A 88 -8.85 0.84 18.79
N GLN A 89 -7.90 -0.06 19.03
CA GLN A 89 -8.05 -1.48 18.76
C GLN A 89 -9.22 -2.08 19.58
N ASN A 90 -9.33 -1.76 20.87
CA ASN A 90 -10.44 -2.19 21.71
C ASN A 90 -11.80 -1.62 21.25
N ALA A 91 -11.82 -0.38 20.77
CA ALA A 91 -13.05 0.22 20.23
C ALA A 91 -13.51 -0.48 18.94
N LEU A 92 -12.57 -0.99 18.14
CA LEU A 92 -12.85 -1.73 16.91
C LEU A 92 -13.34 -3.16 17.18
N LEU A 93 -12.92 -3.79 18.29
CA LEU A 93 -13.24 -5.19 18.61
C LEU A 93 -14.74 -5.49 18.56
N LYS A 94 -15.57 -4.66 19.18
CA LYS A 94 -17.03 -4.88 19.20
C LYS A 94 -17.62 -4.98 17.79
N THR A 95 -17.11 -4.18 16.87
CA THR A 95 -17.58 -4.15 15.50
C THR A 95 -17.05 -5.33 14.68
N ILE A 96 -15.85 -5.82 14.97
CA ILE A 96 -15.29 -7.00 14.29
C ILE A 96 -15.89 -8.31 14.85
N GLU A 97 -16.30 -8.34 16.11
CA GLU A 97 -16.93 -9.52 16.74
C GLU A 97 -18.31 -9.83 16.15
N GLU A 98 -19.13 -8.81 15.97
CA GLU A 98 -20.48 -8.94 15.44
C GLU A 98 -20.70 -7.95 14.28
N PRO A 99 -19.98 -8.12 13.14
CA PRO A 99 -20.10 -7.21 12.04
C PRO A 99 -21.46 -7.38 11.33
N PRO A 100 -22.09 -6.31 10.85
CA PRO A 100 -23.20 -6.44 9.91
C PRO A 100 -22.77 -7.27 8.70
N GLN A 101 -23.68 -8.06 8.14
CA GLN A 101 -23.39 -8.99 7.02
C GLN A 101 -22.80 -8.31 5.78
N TYR A 102 -23.06 -7.01 5.62
CA TYR A 102 -22.55 -6.21 4.52
C TYR A 102 -21.21 -5.53 4.82
N ALA A 103 -20.71 -5.56 6.05
CA ALA A 103 -19.48 -4.85 6.42
C ALA A 103 -18.25 -5.73 6.19
N VAL A 104 -17.26 -5.19 5.50
CA VAL A 104 -15.95 -5.83 5.26
C VAL A 104 -14.87 -4.94 5.81
N PHE A 105 -13.98 -5.50 6.63
CA PHE A 105 -12.85 -4.78 7.24
C PHE A 105 -11.53 -5.29 6.67
N ILE A 106 -10.68 -4.39 6.20
CA ILE A 106 -9.37 -4.69 5.64
C ILE A 106 -8.33 -3.90 6.44
N LEU A 107 -7.60 -4.59 7.31
CA LEU A 107 -6.52 -4.02 8.10
C LEU A 107 -5.20 -4.20 7.37
N LEU A 108 -4.51 -3.10 7.06
CA LEU A 108 -3.21 -3.14 6.42
C LEU A 108 -2.14 -2.87 7.47
N THR A 109 -1.24 -3.80 7.68
CA THR A 109 -0.16 -3.68 8.65
C THR A 109 1.18 -4.15 8.07
N GLU A 110 2.27 -3.66 8.60
CA GLU A 110 3.61 -4.18 8.34
C GLU A 110 3.98 -5.26 9.36
N ASN A 111 3.47 -5.14 10.57
CA ASN A 111 3.68 -6.10 11.64
C ASN A 111 2.33 -6.44 12.31
N ALA A 112 1.84 -7.65 12.09
CA ALA A 112 0.59 -8.12 12.69
C ALA A 112 0.71 -8.40 14.19
N ASP A 113 1.91 -8.60 14.73
CA ASP A 113 2.13 -8.91 16.15
C ASP A 113 1.87 -7.69 17.06
N VAL A 114 1.81 -6.49 16.49
CA VAL A 114 1.43 -5.26 17.21
C VAL A 114 -0.08 -5.18 17.45
N LEU A 115 -0.87 -5.88 16.62
CA LEU A 115 -2.32 -5.95 16.82
C LEU A 115 -2.65 -6.89 17.98
N LEU A 116 -3.70 -6.55 18.74
CA LEU A 116 -4.17 -7.38 19.83
C LEU A 116 -4.47 -8.81 19.33
N PRO A 117 -4.14 -9.83 20.11
CA PRO A 117 -4.47 -11.23 19.78
C PRO A 117 -5.95 -11.44 19.49
N THR A 118 -6.81 -10.67 20.15
CA THR A 118 -8.26 -10.67 19.96
C THR A 118 -8.69 -10.17 18.58
N ILE A 119 -7.98 -9.23 17.97
CA ILE A 119 -8.19 -8.81 16.57
C ILE A 119 -7.67 -9.90 15.63
N ASN A 120 -6.43 -10.35 15.84
CA ASN A 120 -5.81 -11.36 14.99
C ASN A 120 -6.62 -12.66 14.91
N SER A 121 -7.26 -13.08 16.01
CA SER A 121 -8.08 -14.30 16.04
C SER A 121 -9.39 -14.20 15.25
N ARG A 122 -9.83 -12.98 14.91
CA ARG A 122 -11.07 -12.72 14.17
C ARG A 122 -10.84 -12.29 12.72
N CYS A 123 -9.57 -12.16 12.33
CA CYS A 123 -9.19 -11.76 10.98
C CYS A 123 -8.52 -12.92 10.23
N VAL A 124 -8.79 -13.00 8.94
CA VAL A 124 -8.02 -13.86 8.04
C VAL A 124 -6.75 -13.14 7.65
N MET A 125 -5.59 -13.70 8.04
CA MET A 125 -4.30 -13.10 7.75
C MET A 125 -3.78 -13.48 6.36
N LEU A 126 -3.62 -12.49 5.50
CA LEU A 126 -3.01 -12.62 4.18
C LEU A 126 -1.59 -12.05 4.19
N LYS A 127 -0.59 -12.93 4.20
CA LYS A 127 0.82 -12.53 4.19
C LYS A 127 1.30 -12.26 2.77
N LEU A 128 1.61 -10.99 2.47
CA LEU A 128 2.24 -10.61 1.21
C LEU A 128 3.76 -10.84 1.31
N ARG A 129 4.32 -11.49 0.31
CA ARG A 129 5.77 -11.74 0.23
C ARG A 129 6.41 -10.76 -0.73
N TYR A 130 7.69 -10.49 -0.51
CA TYR A 130 8.52 -9.75 -1.47
C TYR A 130 8.64 -10.54 -2.78
N ILE A 131 8.60 -9.80 -3.89
CA ILE A 131 8.77 -10.38 -5.23
C ILE A 131 10.26 -10.60 -5.47
N LYS A 132 10.63 -11.72 -6.08
CA LYS A 132 12.03 -12.01 -6.45
C LYS A 132 12.51 -10.99 -7.48
N ASP A 133 13.75 -10.52 -7.35
CA ASP A 133 14.34 -9.50 -8.23
C ASP A 133 14.28 -9.89 -9.72
N ALA A 134 14.50 -11.18 -10.01
CA ALA A 134 14.39 -11.70 -11.38
C ALA A 134 12.98 -11.51 -12.00
N LEU A 135 11.91 -11.60 -11.20
CA LEU A 135 10.54 -11.37 -11.67
C LEU A 135 10.28 -9.88 -11.85
N ILE A 136 10.82 -9.03 -10.98
CA ILE A 136 10.73 -7.57 -11.11
C ILE A 136 11.47 -7.12 -12.36
N LYS A 137 12.71 -7.61 -12.57
CA LYS A 137 13.52 -7.35 -13.76
C LYS A 137 12.75 -7.73 -15.03
N LYS A 138 12.21 -8.95 -15.08
CA LYS A 138 11.41 -9.43 -16.19
C LYS A 138 10.21 -8.53 -16.47
N TYR A 139 9.47 -8.12 -15.45
CA TYR A 139 8.33 -7.22 -15.59
C TYR A 139 8.73 -5.86 -16.15
N LEU A 140 9.82 -5.25 -15.66
CA LEU A 140 10.31 -3.96 -16.14
C LEU A 140 10.73 -4.02 -17.62
N MET A 141 11.37 -5.11 -18.04
CA MET A 141 11.78 -5.31 -19.43
C MET A 141 10.60 -5.55 -20.36
N GLU A 142 9.68 -6.46 -20.00
CA GLU A 142 8.59 -6.90 -20.89
C GLU A 142 7.41 -5.91 -20.93
N ARG A 143 7.13 -5.19 -19.84
CA ARG A 143 5.96 -4.33 -19.71
C ARG A 143 6.27 -2.84 -19.79
N MET A 144 7.48 -2.45 -19.49
CA MET A 144 7.90 -1.04 -19.46
C MET A 144 9.06 -0.76 -20.43
N GLU A 145 9.51 -1.77 -21.17
CA GLU A 145 10.59 -1.65 -22.19
C GLU A 145 11.90 -1.07 -21.59
N VAL A 146 12.11 -1.29 -20.28
CA VAL A 146 13.32 -0.81 -19.60
C VAL A 146 14.52 -1.67 -20.01
N PRO A 147 15.65 -1.07 -20.40
CA PRO A 147 16.87 -1.80 -20.76
C PRO A 147 17.34 -2.74 -19.62
N ASP A 148 17.93 -3.89 -19.98
CA ASP A 148 18.32 -4.97 -19.05
C ASP A 148 19.14 -4.45 -17.86
N TYR A 149 20.21 -3.69 -18.12
CA TYR A 149 21.09 -3.14 -17.07
C TYR A 149 20.36 -2.20 -16.11
N LYS A 150 19.42 -1.38 -16.62
CA LYS A 150 18.62 -0.47 -15.79
C LYS A 150 17.58 -1.22 -14.99
N ALA A 151 16.93 -2.23 -15.59
CA ALA A 151 15.96 -3.07 -14.92
C ALA A 151 16.57 -3.86 -13.76
N GLU A 152 17.81 -4.33 -13.90
CA GLU A 152 18.55 -5.02 -12.87
C GLU A 152 18.83 -4.12 -11.67
N VAL A 153 19.36 -2.92 -11.90
CA VAL A 153 19.61 -1.92 -10.85
C VAL A 153 18.31 -1.56 -10.13
N CYS A 154 17.24 -1.24 -10.89
CA CYS A 154 15.95 -0.90 -10.28
C CYS A 154 15.36 -2.05 -9.45
N ALA A 155 15.51 -3.30 -9.89
CA ALA A 155 15.05 -4.47 -9.15
C ALA A 155 15.80 -4.64 -7.83
N ALA A 156 17.13 -4.53 -7.84
CA ALA A 156 17.96 -4.62 -6.65
C ALA A 156 17.62 -3.53 -5.61
N PHE A 157 17.51 -2.27 -6.04
CA PHE A 157 17.15 -1.15 -5.15
C PHE A 157 15.68 -1.21 -4.66
N ALA A 158 14.82 -1.89 -5.38
CA ALA A 158 13.41 -2.05 -5.00
C ALA A 158 13.21 -3.06 -3.86
N GLN A 159 14.14 -3.96 -3.61
CA GLN A 159 14.08 -4.94 -2.53
C GLN A 159 12.75 -5.72 -2.52
N GLY A 160 12.35 -6.23 -3.66
CA GLY A 160 11.12 -7.01 -3.80
C GLY A 160 9.82 -6.19 -3.88
N ASN A 161 9.89 -4.86 -3.92
CA ASN A 161 8.74 -3.97 -4.07
C ASN A 161 8.59 -3.50 -5.52
N LEU A 162 7.67 -4.13 -6.27
CA LEU A 162 7.42 -3.79 -7.68
C LEU A 162 7.03 -2.31 -7.89
N GLY A 163 6.20 -1.74 -7.00
CA GLY A 163 5.81 -0.33 -7.12
C GLY A 163 6.99 0.62 -6.96
N LYS A 164 7.94 0.30 -6.08
CA LYS A 164 9.19 1.05 -5.94
C LYS A 164 10.07 0.89 -7.19
N ALA A 165 10.17 -0.32 -7.73
CA ALA A 165 10.92 -0.58 -8.96
C ALA A 165 10.40 0.24 -10.15
N ILE A 166 9.08 0.28 -10.33
CA ILE A 166 8.42 1.08 -11.39
C ILE A 166 8.75 2.57 -11.22
N LYS A 167 8.64 3.10 -10.01
CA LYS A 167 8.99 4.50 -9.73
C LYS A 167 10.45 4.81 -10.02
N LEU A 168 11.37 3.95 -9.61
CA LEU A 168 12.81 4.11 -9.87
C LEU A 168 13.11 4.06 -11.37
N ALA A 169 12.48 3.16 -12.11
CA ALA A 169 12.66 3.04 -13.55
C ALA A 169 12.21 4.29 -14.32
N GLY A 170 11.15 4.97 -13.85
CA GLY A 170 10.63 6.21 -14.43
C GLY A 170 11.27 7.49 -13.87
N SER A 171 12.14 7.42 -12.87
CA SER A 171 12.73 8.59 -12.23
C SER A 171 14.01 9.05 -12.98
N GLU A 172 13.97 10.26 -13.54
CA GLU A 172 15.16 10.92 -14.11
C GLU A 172 16.20 11.19 -13.02
N HIS A 173 15.78 11.73 -11.89
CA HIS A 173 16.66 12.02 -10.76
C HIS A 173 17.42 10.76 -10.25
N PHE A 174 16.77 9.60 -10.22
CA PHE A 174 17.44 8.35 -9.85
C PHE A 174 18.53 7.96 -10.86
N ASN A 175 18.29 8.21 -12.15
CA ASN A 175 19.28 7.93 -13.19
C ASN A 175 20.48 8.88 -13.10
N GLU A 176 20.24 10.18 -12.91
CA GLU A 176 21.28 11.20 -12.71
C GLU A 176 22.15 10.86 -11.51
N LEU A 177 21.53 10.61 -10.35
CA LEU A 177 22.25 10.24 -9.11
C LEU A 177 23.07 8.96 -9.29
N LYS A 178 22.50 7.94 -9.95
CA LYS A 178 23.21 6.69 -10.26
C LYS A 178 24.45 6.96 -11.12
N ASP A 179 24.31 7.78 -12.16
CA ASP A 179 25.41 8.08 -13.08
C ASP A 179 26.49 8.93 -12.41
N GLU A 180 26.11 9.87 -11.53
CA GLU A 180 27.04 10.62 -10.67
C GLU A 180 27.81 9.70 -9.72
N VAL A 181 27.13 8.79 -9.02
CA VAL A 181 27.76 7.82 -8.12
C VAL A 181 28.72 6.87 -8.87
N LEU A 182 28.32 6.40 -10.06
CA LEU A 182 29.17 5.56 -10.89
C LEU A 182 30.43 6.29 -11.37
N ASN A 183 30.29 7.56 -11.76
CA ASN A 183 31.44 8.39 -12.14
C ASN A 183 32.38 8.63 -10.96
N LEU A 184 31.83 8.93 -9.79
CA LEU A 184 32.60 9.10 -8.56
C LEU A 184 33.37 7.81 -8.21
N MET A 185 32.73 6.64 -8.28
CA MET A 185 33.35 5.36 -8.01
C MET A 185 34.46 5.00 -9.00
N ARG A 186 34.35 5.41 -10.27
CA ARG A 186 35.39 5.19 -11.30
C ARG A 186 36.66 6.00 -11.01
N HIS A 187 36.51 7.21 -10.46
CA HIS A 187 37.62 8.13 -10.24
C HIS A 187 38.07 8.22 -8.78
N ILE A 188 37.49 7.40 -7.89
CA ILE A 188 37.72 7.46 -6.43
C ILE A 188 39.20 7.36 -6.05
N ASN A 189 40.01 6.60 -6.83
CA ASN A 189 41.45 6.44 -6.59
C ASN A 189 42.28 7.66 -7.06
N GLU A 190 41.69 8.54 -7.85
CA GLU A 190 42.33 9.72 -8.43
C GLU A 190 41.93 11.01 -7.68
N MET A 191 40.89 10.94 -6.85
CA MET A 191 40.32 12.09 -6.12
C MET A 191 41.03 12.29 -4.79
N ASP A 192 41.19 13.57 -4.41
CA ASP A 192 41.65 13.96 -3.08
C ASP A 192 40.49 13.83 -2.05
N ILE A 193 40.85 13.71 -0.76
CA ILE A 193 39.87 13.56 0.35
C ILE A 193 38.89 14.72 0.40
N SER A 194 39.36 15.94 0.10
CA SER A 194 38.49 17.13 0.05
C SER A 194 37.44 17.06 -1.06
N GLU A 195 37.80 16.58 -2.25
CA GLU A 195 36.90 16.42 -3.38
C GLU A 195 35.86 15.32 -3.12
N LEU A 196 36.25 14.22 -2.45
CA LEU A 196 35.34 13.14 -2.04
C LEU A 196 34.29 13.65 -1.02
N VAL A 197 34.71 14.45 -0.05
CA VAL A 197 33.79 15.01 0.95
C VAL A 197 32.80 15.98 0.32
N GLU A 198 33.19 16.78 -0.66
CA GLU A 198 32.28 17.68 -1.38
C GLU A 198 31.31 16.90 -2.30
N ALA A 199 31.78 15.85 -2.97
CA ALA A 199 30.93 15.02 -3.81
C ALA A 199 29.83 14.25 -3.04
N VAL A 200 30.13 13.83 -1.79
CA VAL A 200 29.15 13.13 -0.92
C VAL A 200 28.15 14.09 -0.29
N LYS A 201 28.43 15.38 -0.23
CA LYS A 201 27.52 16.40 0.33
C LYS A 201 26.48 16.92 -0.65
N ARG A 202 26.64 16.64 -1.95
CA ARG A 202 25.66 16.94 -3.00
C ARG A 202 24.59 15.86 -3.07
#